data_894590e61b3f91996f473e07fbb0f421
#
_entry.id   894590e61b3f91996f473e07fbb0f421
#
_cell.length_a   1.000
_cell.length_b   1.000
_cell.length_c   1.000
_cell.angle_alpha   90.00
_cell.angle_beta   90.00
_cell.angle_gamma   90.00
#
_symmetry.space_group_name_H-M   'P 1'
#
loop_
_entity.id
_entity.type
_entity.pdbx_description
1 polymer ?
#
loop_
_entity_poly.entity_id
_entity_poly.type
_entity_poly.pdbx_seq_one_letter_code
_entity_poly.pdbx_strand_id
1 'polypeptide(L)'
;SVSKLVEITDAVPLDSSRVAVRFDDGYSGVLDMSAYLRDWPAYRKLRDPSFFATARAGLGTVIWGDGSIDVAPEVAREEATPLGA
;
A
#
# COMPACT_ATOMS: atom_id res chain seq x y z
N SER A 1 6.85 -18.65 -17.97
CA SER A 1 5.45 -18.57 -17.65
C SER A 1 5.01 -17.14 -17.48
N VAL A 2 3.79 -16.86 -17.80
CA VAL A 2 3.24 -15.54 -17.64
C VAL A 2 2.96 -15.31 -16.15
N SER A 3 3.51 -14.25 -15.58
CA SER A 3 3.18 -13.87 -14.23
C SER A 3 1.74 -13.40 -14.18
N LYS A 4 0.99 -13.95 -13.27
CA LYS A 4 -0.35 -13.47 -13.02
C LYS A 4 -0.25 -12.11 -12.36
N LEU A 5 -0.96 -11.12 -12.89
CA LEU A 5 -1.04 -9.83 -12.25
C LEU A 5 -1.88 -9.95 -10.98
N VAL A 6 -1.32 -9.50 -9.87
CA VAL A 6 -2.05 -9.48 -8.60
C VAL A 6 -2.77 -8.16 -8.46
N GLU A 7 -3.86 -8.18 -7.71
CA GLU A 7 -4.60 -6.98 -7.36
C GLU A 7 -4.77 -6.92 -5.85
N ILE A 8 -4.80 -5.70 -5.34
CA ILE A 8 -5.05 -5.47 -3.92
C ILE A 8 -6.56 -5.45 -3.71
N THR A 9 -7.02 -6.30 -2.80
CA THR A 9 -8.44 -6.41 -2.47
C THR A 9 -8.79 -5.63 -1.21
N ASP A 10 -7.81 -5.41 -0.32
CA ASP A 10 -8.01 -4.68 0.93
C ASP A 10 -6.76 -3.93 1.30
N ALA A 11 -6.93 -2.74 1.85
CA ALA A 11 -5.84 -1.96 2.40
C ALA A 11 -6.36 -1.18 3.60
N VAL A 12 -5.69 -1.33 4.75
CA VAL A 12 -6.09 -0.70 6.00
C VAL A 12 -4.86 -0.06 6.64
N PRO A 13 -4.87 1.25 6.90
CA PRO A 13 -3.74 1.87 7.59
C PRO A 13 -3.64 1.35 9.02
N LEU A 14 -2.42 0.96 9.42
CA LEU A 14 -2.15 0.47 10.76
C LEU A 14 -1.66 1.58 11.67
N ASP A 15 -0.89 2.50 11.13
CA ASP A 15 -0.37 3.67 11.83
C ASP A 15 -0.03 4.74 10.80
N SER A 16 0.84 5.67 11.12
CA SER A 16 1.14 6.79 10.22
C SER A 16 2.11 6.44 9.09
N SER A 17 2.60 5.20 9.05
CA SER A 17 3.58 4.80 8.02
C SER A 17 3.36 3.40 7.45
N ARG A 18 2.46 2.59 8.00
CA ARG A 18 2.26 1.20 7.57
C ARG A 18 0.82 0.94 7.17
N VAL A 19 0.66 0.11 6.15
CA VAL A 19 -0.65 -0.27 5.63
C VAL A 19 -0.71 -1.80 5.57
N ALA A 20 -1.74 -2.39 6.18
CA ALA A 20 -2.01 -3.81 6.02
C ALA A 20 -2.69 -4.00 4.67
N VAL A 21 -2.19 -4.94 3.87
CA VAL A 21 -2.70 -5.17 2.52
C VAL A 21 -3.05 -6.64 2.33
N ARG A 22 -4.08 -6.88 1.55
CA ARG A 22 -4.47 -8.22 1.13
C ARG A 22 -4.55 -8.24 -0.39
N PHE A 23 -4.10 -9.33 -0.98
CA PHE A 23 -4.05 -9.50 -2.43
C PHE A 23 -5.01 -10.60 -2.86
N ASP A 24 -5.38 -10.58 -4.13
CA ASP A 24 -6.32 -11.55 -4.68
C ASP A 24 -5.72 -12.95 -4.82
N ASP A 25 -4.41 -13.10 -4.64
CA ASP A 25 -3.76 -14.42 -4.60
C ASP A 25 -3.76 -15.03 -3.20
N GLY A 26 -4.42 -14.38 -2.24
CA GLY A 26 -4.52 -14.86 -0.86
C GLY A 26 -3.41 -14.37 0.07
N TYR A 27 -2.40 -13.68 -0.46
CA TYR A 27 -1.31 -13.15 0.35
C TYR A 27 -1.81 -11.94 1.16
N SER A 28 -1.41 -11.89 2.42
CA SER A 28 -1.63 -10.72 3.28
C SER A 28 -0.30 -10.27 3.85
N GLY A 29 -0.08 -8.97 3.90
CA GLY A 29 1.18 -8.45 4.38
C GLY A 29 1.06 -7.03 4.91
N VAL A 30 2.18 -6.51 5.37
CA VAL A 30 2.30 -5.13 5.83
C VAL A 30 3.23 -4.39 4.89
N LEU A 31 2.72 -3.31 4.32
CA LEU A 31 3.50 -2.41 3.47
C LEU A 31 3.99 -1.26 4.33
N ASP A 32 5.32 -1.20 4.50
CA ASP A 32 5.95 -0.14 5.29
C ASP A 32 6.36 0.99 4.35
N MET A 33 5.71 2.14 4.51
CA MET A 33 5.95 3.29 3.65
C MET A 33 6.99 4.27 4.21
N SER A 34 7.66 3.92 5.31
CA SER A 34 8.57 4.85 6.01
C SER A 34 9.63 5.45 5.09
N ALA A 35 10.27 4.62 4.27
CA ALA A 35 11.33 5.09 3.38
C ALA A 35 10.78 6.03 2.31
N TYR A 36 9.59 5.73 1.80
CA TYR A 36 8.96 6.59 0.78
C TYR A 36 8.57 7.93 1.37
N LEU A 37 8.04 7.95 2.59
CA LEU A 37 7.67 9.19 3.27
C LEU A 37 8.89 10.07 3.50
N ARG A 38 10.03 9.46 3.79
CA ARG A 38 11.27 10.19 4.10
C ARG A 38 11.96 10.69 2.83
N ASP A 39 12.04 9.85 1.80
CA ASP A 39 12.97 10.07 0.70
C ASP A 39 12.33 10.43 -0.63
N TRP A 40 11.02 10.19 -0.80
CA TRP A 40 10.35 10.35 -2.09
C TRP A 40 9.40 11.54 -2.09
N PRO A 41 9.77 12.64 -2.78
CA PRO A 41 8.91 13.85 -2.81
C PRO A 41 7.49 13.58 -3.30
N ALA A 42 7.31 12.60 -4.19
CA ALA A 42 5.99 12.27 -4.73
C ALA A 42 5.02 11.82 -3.63
N TYR A 43 5.55 11.31 -2.51
CA TYR A 43 4.74 10.79 -1.41
C TYR A 43 4.71 11.73 -0.20
N ARG A 44 5.16 12.98 -0.36
CA ARG A 44 5.28 13.88 0.81
C ARG A 44 3.96 14.16 1.51
N LYS A 45 2.83 14.12 0.77
CA LYS A 45 1.51 14.33 1.38
C LYS A 45 1.19 13.25 2.40
N LEU A 46 1.76 12.07 2.26
CA LEU A 46 1.53 10.96 3.18
C LEU A 46 2.17 11.20 4.55
N ARG A 47 3.00 12.23 4.67
CA ARG A 47 3.59 12.61 5.97
C ARG A 47 2.56 13.20 6.91
N ASP A 48 1.42 13.66 6.37
CA ASP A 48 0.30 14.10 7.19
C ASP A 48 -0.46 12.85 7.64
N PRO A 49 -0.51 12.56 8.96
CA PRO A 49 -1.16 11.35 9.46
C PRO A 49 -2.63 11.25 9.06
N SER A 50 -3.33 12.36 9.01
CA SER A 50 -4.74 12.32 8.62
C SER A 50 -4.92 11.96 7.14
N PHE A 51 -4.00 12.40 6.30
CA PHE A 51 -4.03 12.02 4.89
C PHE A 51 -3.63 10.56 4.72
N PHE A 52 -2.60 10.12 5.45
CA PHE A 52 -2.17 8.71 5.41
C PHE A 52 -3.31 7.77 5.81
N ALA A 53 -4.14 8.19 6.75
CA ALA A 53 -5.27 7.39 7.23
C ALA A 53 -6.34 7.17 6.16
N THR A 54 -6.28 7.87 5.03
CA THR A 54 -7.23 7.65 3.93
C THR A 54 -6.87 6.45 3.05
N ALA A 55 -5.79 5.72 3.37
CA ALA A 55 -5.35 4.56 2.59
C ALA A 55 -6.49 3.53 2.45
N ARG A 56 -6.67 3.05 1.23
CA ARG A 56 -7.67 2.03 0.94
C ARG A 56 -7.34 1.35 -0.38
N ALA A 57 -8.01 0.24 -0.63
CA ALA A 57 -7.91 -0.43 -1.93
C ALA A 57 -8.84 0.28 -2.92
N GLY A 58 -8.32 0.54 -4.11
CA GLY A 58 -9.10 1.09 -5.19
C GLY A 58 -8.52 0.68 -6.53
N LEU A 59 -9.34 0.14 -7.41
CA LEU A 59 -8.92 -0.31 -8.75
C LEU A 59 -7.74 -1.27 -8.70
N GLY A 60 -7.67 -2.11 -7.64
CA GLY A 60 -6.60 -3.09 -7.49
C GLY A 60 -5.31 -2.54 -6.93
N THR A 61 -5.26 -1.28 -6.53
CA THR A 61 -4.06 -0.62 -5.97
C THR A 61 -4.33 -0.09 -4.58
N VAL A 62 -3.28 0.29 -3.85
CA VAL A 62 -3.44 1.09 -2.64
C VAL A 62 -3.52 2.55 -3.09
N ILE A 63 -4.58 3.23 -2.67
CA ILE A 63 -4.77 4.65 -2.99
C ILE A 63 -4.99 5.47 -1.73
N TRP A 64 -4.67 6.75 -1.82
CA TRP A 64 -4.88 7.74 -0.76
C TRP A 64 -5.64 8.92 -1.31
N GLY A 65 -6.47 9.52 -0.45
CA GLY A 65 -7.22 10.71 -0.82
C GLY A 65 -8.17 10.43 -1.98
N ASP A 66 -8.07 11.20 -3.03
CA ASP A 66 -8.90 11.06 -4.23
C ASP A 66 -8.31 10.08 -5.25
N GLY A 67 -7.24 9.37 -4.87
CA GLY A 67 -6.58 8.43 -5.76
C GLY A 67 -5.39 9.04 -6.50
N SER A 68 -5.04 10.28 -6.21
CA SER A 68 -3.89 10.94 -6.86
C SER A 68 -2.55 10.36 -6.41
N ILE A 69 -2.52 9.69 -5.25
CA ILE A 69 -1.33 9.00 -4.76
C ILE A 69 -1.68 7.53 -4.63
N ASP A 70 -0.86 6.67 -5.21
CA ASP A 70 -1.11 5.23 -5.19
C ASP A 70 0.20 4.45 -5.15
N VAL A 71 0.07 3.15 -4.82
CA VAL A 71 1.17 2.18 -4.93
C VAL A 71 0.65 1.02 -5.77
N ALA A 72 1.35 0.74 -6.85
CA ALA A 72 0.97 -0.34 -7.75
C ALA A 72 0.98 -1.68 -7.03
N PRO A 73 0.06 -2.60 -7.36
CA PRO A 73 -0.03 -3.87 -6.65
C PRO A 73 1.24 -4.72 -6.78
N GLU A 74 1.93 -4.65 -7.90
CA GLU A 74 3.16 -5.42 -8.08
C GLU A 74 4.25 -4.95 -7.12
N VAL A 75 4.36 -3.65 -6.93
CA VAL A 75 5.33 -3.06 -6.00
C VAL A 75 4.96 -3.44 -4.57
N ALA A 76 3.70 -3.29 -4.22
CA ALA A 76 3.22 -3.63 -2.87
C ALA A 76 3.43 -5.12 -2.58
N ARG A 77 3.17 -6.00 -3.56
CA ARG A 77 3.32 -7.44 -3.39
C ARG A 77 4.77 -7.83 -3.12
N GLU A 78 5.69 -7.16 -3.82
CA GLU A 78 7.12 -7.43 -3.66
C GLU A 78 7.63 -6.92 -2.32
N GLU A 79 7.16 -5.75 -1.86
CA GLU A 79 7.70 -5.08 -0.68
C GLU A 79 6.99 -5.43 0.62
N ALA A 80 5.75 -5.90 0.55
CA ALA A 80 5.01 -6.23 1.77
C ALA A 80 5.65 -7.41 2.49
N THR A 81 5.76 -7.30 3.82
CA THR A 81 6.21 -8.43 4.64
C THR A 81 5.00 -9.23 5.08
N PRO A 82 5.15 -10.58 5.20
CA PRO A 82 4.00 -11.41 5.56
C PRO A 82 3.36 -11.00 6.87
N LEU A 83 2.03 -10.93 6.88
CA LEU A 83 1.27 -10.64 8.08
C LEU A 83 1.21 -11.89 8.93
N GLY A 84 1.54 -11.76 10.22
CA GLY A 84 1.47 -12.87 11.14
C GLY A 84 2.63 -13.86 11.03
N ALA A 85 3.68 -13.45 10.35
CA ALA A 85 4.88 -14.29 10.24
C ALA A 85 5.62 -14.38 11.56
#